data_13bb0e55a1f1b70fd75d5d87f081dee4
#
_entry.id   13bb0e55a1f1b70fd75d5d87f081dee4
#
_cell.length_a   1.000
_cell.length_b   1.000
_cell.length_c   1.000
_cell.angle_alpha   90.00
_cell.angle_beta   90.00
_cell.angle_gamma   90.00
#
_symmetry.space_group_name_H-M   'P 1'
#
loop_
_entity.id
_entity.type
_entity.pdbx_description
1 polymer ?
#
loop_
_entity_poly.entity_id
_entity_poly.type
_entity_poly.pdbx_seq_one_letter_code
_entity_poly.pdbx_strand_id
1 'polypeptide(L)'
;MALLLAGLPAVQAQEAVAVPSAEDLRNPEWVQAGREKFGQTCAYCHGKEGDSGKNRPFRERIDWDPVQIHDVITNGRKRGANVMPAWKGSLSDDDIWRITAFIRSLGGQPRAQP
;
A
#
# COMPACT_ATOMS: atom_id res chain seq x y z
N MET A 1 38.88 39.50 -20.30
CA MET A 1 38.85 38.23 -19.53
C MET A 1 37.40 37.77 -19.38
N ALA A 2 37.02 36.76 -20.12
CA ALA A 2 35.66 36.19 -20.01
C ALA A 2 35.66 35.14 -18.92
N LEU A 3 34.92 35.35 -17.83
CA LEU A 3 34.66 34.34 -16.84
C LEU A 3 33.64 33.38 -17.42
N LEU A 4 34.06 32.19 -17.81
CA LEU A 4 33.19 31.09 -18.12
C LEU A 4 32.65 30.50 -16.81
N LEU A 5 31.44 30.93 -16.42
CA LEU A 5 30.68 30.22 -15.40
C LEU A 5 30.20 28.89 -16.01
N ALA A 6 30.97 27.85 -15.74
CA ALA A 6 30.51 26.50 -16.03
C ALA A 6 29.29 26.22 -15.11
N GLY A 7 28.08 26.26 -15.68
CA GLY A 7 26.88 25.84 -14.97
C GLY A 7 27.01 24.37 -14.61
N LEU A 8 26.98 24.06 -13.31
CA LEU A 8 26.87 22.67 -12.83
C LEU A 8 25.53 22.09 -13.31
N PRO A 9 25.53 20.89 -13.93
CA PRO A 9 24.25 20.25 -14.25
C PRO A 9 23.47 20.06 -12.96
N ALA A 10 22.22 20.53 -12.97
CA ALA A 10 21.31 20.24 -11.88
C ALA A 10 21.16 18.71 -11.78
N VAL A 11 21.65 18.14 -10.69
CA VAL A 11 21.37 16.75 -10.36
C VAL A 11 19.88 16.70 -10.04
N GLN A 12 19.08 16.20 -10.98
CA GLN A 12 17.73 15.86 -10.67
C GLN A 12 17.79 14.66 -9.71
N ALA A 13 17.60 14.96 -8.42
CA ALA A 13 17.36 13.92 -7.46
C ALA A 13 16.12 13.18 -7.95
N GLN A 14 16.27 11.90 -8.29
CA GLN A 14 15.12 11.02 -8.47
C GLN A 14 14.32 11.14 -7.18
N GLU A 15 13.09 11.64 -7.28
CA GLU A 15 12.19 11.66 -6.15
C GLU A 15 12.02 10.22 -5.69
N ALA A 16 12.70 9.86 -4.61
CA ALA A 16 12.40 8.64 -3.91
C ALA A 16 10.92 8.70 -3.55
N VAL A 17 10.14 7.66 -3.92
CA VAL A 17 8.75 7.55 -3.50
C VAL A 17 8.72 7.75 -2.00
N ALA A 18 8.13 8.86 -1.55
CA ALA A 18 8.09 9.20 -0.15
C ALA A 18 7.25 8.17 0.59
N VAL A 19 7.89 7.39 1.46
CA VAL A 19 7.19 6.47 2.35
C VAL A 19 6.49 7.31 3.42
N PRO A 20 5.15 7.17 3.59
CA PRO A 20 4.44 7.88 4.64
C PRO A 20 5.00 7.56 6.02
N SER A 21 4.88 8.52 6.95
CA SER A 21 5.28 8.30 8.33
C SER A 21 4.38 7.25 9.00
N ALA A 22 4.85 6.69 10.12
CA ALA A 22 4.03 5.81 10.93
C ALA A 22 2.75 6.50 11.44
N GLU A 23 2.82 7.81 11.69
CA GLU A 23 1.67 8.62 12.09
C GLU A 23 0.63 8.72 10.94
N ASP A 24 1.08 9.02 9.72
CA ASP A 24 0.20 9.07 8.55
C ASP A 24 -0.51 7.74 8.33
N LEU A 25 0.22 6.64 8.46
CA LEU A 25 -0.33 5.29 8.27
C LEU A 25 -1.33 4.88 9.37
N ARG A 26 -1.37 5.59 10.48
CA ARG A 26 -2.36 5.39 11.54
C ARG A 26 -3.48 6.43 11.55
N ASN A 27 -3.40 7.40 10.65
CA ASN A 27 -4.42 8.45 10.54
C ASN A 27 -5.79 7.82 10.25
N PRO A 28 -6.82 8.05 11.09
CA PRO A 28 -8.14 7.47 10.89
C PRO A 28 -8.78 7.80 9.54
N GLU A 29 -8.52 8.98 9.00
CA GLU A 29 -9.03 9.37 7.68
C GLU A 29 -8.40 8.54 6.56
N TRP A 30 -7.10 8.24 6.67
CA TRP A 30 -6.40 7.37 5.74
C TRP A 30 -6.93 5.94 5.81
N VAL A 31 -7.09 5.44 7.03
CA VAL A 31 -7.63 4.09 7.26
C VAL A 31 -9.03 3.96 6.68
N GLN A 32 -9.90 4.96 6.88
CA GLN A 32 -11.26 4.94 6.35
C GLN A 32 -11.27 5.02 4.81
N ALA A 33 -10.47 5.91 4.23
CA ALA A 33 -10.35 6.00 2.78
C ALA A 33 -9.82 4.68 2.18
N GLY A 34 -8.85 4.08 2.84
CA GLY A 34 -8.32 2.77 2.46
C GLY A 34 -9.35 1.65 2.57
N ARG A 35 -10.17 1.67 3.61
CA ARG A 35 -11.28 0.71 3.78
C ARG A 35 -12.24 0.79 2.60
N GLU A 36 -12.64 1.98 2.22
CA GLU A 36 -13.57 2.18 1.10
C GLU A 36 -12.97 1.68 -0.21
N LYS A 37 -11.73 2.05 -0.48
CA LYS A 37 -11.04 1.63 -1.70
C LYS A 37 -10.80 0.12 -1.73
N PHE A 38 -10.43 -0.46 -0.60
CA PHE A 38 -10.27 -1.91 -0.45
C PHE A 38 -11.58 -2.65 -0.74
N GLY A 39 -12.70 -2.15 -0.22
CA GLY A 39 -14.02 -2.72 -0.49
C GLY A 39 -14.39 -2.73 -1.96
N GLN A 40 -13.96 -1.73 -2.71
CA GLN A 40 -14.24 -1.61 -4.14
C GLN A 40 -13.35 -2.47 -5.03
N THR A 41 -12.10 -2.74 -4.60
CA THR A 41 -11.08 -3.29 -5.48
C THR A 41 -10.44 -4.59 -4.99
N CYS A 42 -10.39 -4.82 -3.69
CA CYS A 42 -9.64 -5.93 -3.09
C CYS A 42 -10.54 -7.00 -2.46
N ALA A 43 -11.72 -6.60 -2.02
CA ALA A 43 -12.61 -7.49 -1.27
C ALA A 43 -13.09 -8.70 -2.06
N TYR A 44 -13.15 -8.61 -3.37
CA TYR A 44 -13.54 -9.71 -4.23
C TYR A 44 -12.71 -10.98 -3.97
N CYS A 45 -11.39 -10.81 -3.80
CA CYS A 45 -10.48 -11.92 -3.52
C CYS A 45 -10.17 -12.09 -2.03
N HIS A 46 -10.08 -10.99 -1.28
CA HIS A 46 -9.61 -10.99 0.09
C HIS A 46 -10.73 -10.97 1.14
N GLY A 47 -11.97 -10.70 0.73
CA GLY A 47 -13.06 -10.47 1.67
C GLY A 47 -13.04 -9.05 2.23
N LYS A 48 -14.18 -8.61 2.74
CA LYS A 48 -14.40 -7.23 3.21
C LYS A 48 -13.44 -6.80 4.33
N GLU A 49 -13.07 -7.75 5.20
CA GLU A 49 -12.12 -7.53 6.29
C GLU A 49 -10.78 -8.25 6.04
N GLY A 50 -10.51 -8.65 4.80
CA GLY A 50 -9.27 -9.33 4.46
C GLY A 50 -9.12 -10.72 5.09
N ASP A 51 -10.21 -11.41 5.34
CA ASP A 51 -10.26 -12.67 6.07
C ASP A 51 -10.85 -13.84 5.31
N SER A 52 -11.00 -13.72 4.01
CA SER A 52 -11.56 -14.79 3.18
C SER A 52 -10.61 -15.21 2.05
N GLY A 53 -10.98 -16.30 1.39
CA GLY A 53 -10.19 -16.87 0.31
C GLY A 53 -9.05 -17.74 0.80
N LYS A 54 -8.08 -17.99 -0.09
CA LYS A 54 -6.93 -18.85 0.18
C LYS A 54 -5.79 -18.12 0.89
N ASN A 55 -5.94 -16.82 1.08
CA ASN A 55 -4.89 -16.00 1.66
C ASN A 55 -4.97 -16.01 3.18
N ARG A 56 -3.81 -15.89 3.82
CA ARG A 56 -3.76 -15.74 5.26
C ARG A 56 -4.50 -14.45 5.67
N PRO A 57 -5.43 -14.51 6.65
CA PRO A 57 -6.14 -13.33 7.09
C PRO A 57 -5.21 -12.19 7.54
N PHE A 58 -5.52 -10.97 7.15
CA PHE A 58 -4.69 -9.83 7.52
C PHE A 58 -4.64 -9.57 9.03
N ARG A 59 -5.71 -9.92 9.77
CA ARG A 59 -5.69 -9.78 11.23
C ARG A 59 -4.61 -10.61 11.92
N GLU A 60 -4.13 -11.66 11.27
CA GLU A 60 -3.03 -12.49 11.79
C GLU A 60 -1.65 -11.91 11.50
N ARG A 61 -1.56 -10.86 10.68
CA ARG A 61 -0.31 -10.23 10.31
C ARG A 61 -0.08 -9.00 11.17
N ILE A 62 0.49 -9.24 12.34
CA ILE A 62 0.86 -8.18 13.28
C ILE A 62 2.18 -7.57 12.84
N ASP A 63 2.31 -6.24 12.95
CA ASP A 63 3.53 -5.49 12.59
C ASP A 63 4.04 -5.73 11.17
N TRP A 64 3.13 -5.96 10.24
CA TRP A 64 3.49 -6.14 8.85
C TRP A 64 4.07 -4.84 8.26
N ASP A 65 5.23 -4.98 7.59
CA ASP A 65 5.92 -3.84 7.00
C ASP A 65 5.05 -3.17 5.92
N PRO A 66 4.74 -1.88 6.07
CA PRO A 66 3.89 -1.16 5.11
C PRO A 66 4.52 -1.07 3.72
N VAL A 67 5.84 -1.03 3.63
CA VAL A 67 6.53 -0.99 2.34
C VAL A 67 6.29 -2.28 1.57
N GLN A 68 6.30 -3.42 2.25
CA GLN A 68 5.98 -4.70 1.62
C GLN A 68 4.53 -4.77 1.15
N ILE A 69 3.59 -4.28 1.95
CA ILE A 69 2.17 -4.25 1.57
C ILE A 69 2.00 -3.39 0.32
N HIS A 70 2.55 -2.18 0.34
CA HIS A 70 2.50 -1.25 -0.77
C HIS A 70 3.12 -1.87 -2.04
N ASP A 71 4.27 -2.51 -1.92
CA ASP A 71 4.96 -3.12 -3.06
C ASP A 71 4.12 -4.22 -3.71
N VAL A 72 3.53 -5.10 -2.91
CA VAL A 72 2.69 -6.20 -3.43
C VAL A 72 1.45 -5.66 -4.14
N ILE A 73 0.81 -4.63 -3.62
CA ILE A 73 -0.34 -4.01 -4.30
C ILE A 73 0.10 -3.33 -5.60
N THR A 74 1.19 -2.59 -5.55
CA THR A 74 1.71 -1.85 -6.70
C THR A 74 2.11 -2.77 -7.85
N ASN A 75 2.88 -3.79 -7.56
CA ASN A 75 3.55 -4.63 -8.56
C ASN A 75 2.92 -6.01 -8.74
N GLY A 76 2.00 -6.38 -7.85
CA GLY A 76 1.41 -7.70 -7.87
C GLY A 76 2.34 -8.75 -7.28
N ARG A 77 1.85 -9.98 -7.24
CA ARG A 77 2.59 -11.10 -6.71
C ARG A 77 2.14 -12.39 -7.36
N LYS A 78 3.09 -13.26 -7.69
CA LYS A 78 2.80 -14.59 -8.22
C LYS A 78 3.47 -15.65 -7.35
N ARG A 79 2.66 -16.58 -6.86
CA ARG A 79 3.13 -17.76 -6.12
C ARG A 79 2.44 -19.01 -6.68
N GLY A 80 3.12 -19.75 -7.56
CA GLY A 80 2.52 -20.89 -8.24
C GLY A 80 1.31 -20.45 -9.06
N ALA A 81 0.15 -21.06 -8.81
CA ALA A 81 -1.11 -20.73 -9.47
C ALA A 81 -1.81 -19.49 -8.86
N ASN A 82 -1.36 -19.02 -7.72
CA ASN A 82 -1.93 -17.86 -7.04
C ASN A 82 -1.35 -16.58 -7.60
N VAL A 83 -2.18 -15.74 -8.20
CA VAL A 83 -1.77 -14.48 -8.82
C VAL A 83 -2.56 -13.33 -8.18
N MET A 84 -1.82 -12.37 -7.64
CA MET A 84 -2.37 -11.06 -7.30
C MET A 84 -1.92 -10.07 -8.39
N PRO A 85 -2.87 -9.39 -9.05
CA PRO A 85 -2.50 -8.47 -10.13
C PRO A 85 -1.79 -7.22 -9.59
N ALA A 86 -1.04 -6.55 -10.45
CA ALA A 86 -0.45 -5.25 -10.17
C ALA A 86 -1.51 -4.16 -10.32
N TRP A 87 -1.61 -3.27 -9.34
CA TRP A 87 -2.64 -2.23 -9.32
C TRP A 87 -2.14 -0.83 -9.71
N LYS A 88 -0.83 -0.66 -9.93
CA LYS A 88 -0.23 0.65 -10.28
C LYS A 88 -0.82 1.31 -11.53
N GLY A 89 -1.43 0.55 -12.42
CA GLY A 89 -2.10 1.08 -13.62
C GLY A 89 -3.53 1.55 -13.37
N SER A 90 -4.13 1.15 -12.26
CA SER A 90 -5.55 1.37 -11.96
C SER A 90 -5.77 2.23 -10.72
N LEU A 91 -4.83 2.24 -9.79
CA LEU A 91 -4.90 2.99 -8.55
C LEU A 91 -3.75 3.99 -8.49
N SER A 92 -4.00 5.17 -7.91
CA SER A 92 -2.93 6.12 -7.62
C SER A 92 -2.05 5.59 -6.48
N ASP A 93 -0.83 6.10 -6.40
CA ASP A 93 0.07 5.76 -5.29
C ASP A 93 -0.55 6.14 -3.93
N ASP A 94 -1.22 7.28 -3.86
CA ASP A 94 -1.93 7.70 -2.66
C ASP A 94 -3.02 6.71 -2.25
N ASP A 95 -3.80 6.21 -3.21
CA ASP A 95 -4.82 5.19 -2.93
C ASP A 95 -4.18 3.91 -2.39
N ILE A 96 -3.06 3.50 -2.96
CA ILE A 96 -2.33 2.31 -2.51
C ILE A 96 -1.83 2.50 -1.07
N TRP A 97 -1.30 3.67 -0.73
CA TRP A 97 -0.88 3.95 0.65
C TRP A 97 -2.05 3.96 1.63
N ARG A 98 -3.21 4.44 1.23
CA ARG A 98 -4.42 4.41 2.09
C ARG A 98 -4.92 2.98 2.27
N ILE A 99 -4.91 2.18 1.22
CA ILE A 99 -5.21 0.74 1.34
C ILE A 99 -4.21 0.06 2.27
N THR A 100 -2.93 0.40 2.16
CA THR A 100 -1.88 -0.11 3.04
C THR A 100 -2.17 0.23 4.50
N ALA A 101 -2.57 1.48 4.77
CA ALA A 101 -2.94 1.91 6.12
C ALA A 101 -4.12 1.08 6.67
N PHE A 102 -5.13 0.85 5.85
CA PHE A 102 -6.27 0.02 6.23
C PHE A 102 -5.86 -1.43 6.53
N ILE A 103 -5.08 -2.05 5.65
CA ILE A 103 -4.61 -3.44 5.86
C ILE A 103 -3.81 -3.55 7.16
N ARG A 104 -2.92 -2.61 7.42
CA ARG A 104 -2.18 -2.60 8.69
C ARG A 104 -3.10 -2.46 9.91
N SER A 105 -4.17 -1.70 9.78
CA SER A 105 -5.13 -1.51 10.88
C SER A 105 -5.85 -2.79 11.27
N LEU A 106 -5.92 -3.76 10.36
CA LEU A 106 -6.56 -5.06 10.63
C LEU A 106 -5.68 -5.99 11.48
N GLY A 107 -4.36 -5.77 11.49
CA GLY A 107 -3.43 -6.62 12.24
C GLY A 107 -3.76 -6.65 13.72
N GLY A 108 -3.95 -7.83 14.27
CA GLY A 108 -4.28 -8.02 15.69
C GLY A 108 -5.74 -7.75 16.05
N GLN A 109 -6.59 -7.34 15.09
CA GLN A 109 -8.01 -7.11 15.37
C GLN A 109 -8.76 -8.44 15.53
N PRO A 110 -9.76 -8.50 16.42
CA PRO A 110 -10.61 -9.69 16.52
C PRO A 110 -11.43 -9.83 15.24
N ARG A 111 -11.81 -11.09 14.95
CA ARG A 111 -12.71 -11.37 13.84
C ARG A 111 -14.00 -10.59 14.02
N ALA A 112 -14.45 -9.92 12.96
CA ALA A 112 -15.75 -9.26 12.98
C ALA A 112 -16.84 -10.29 13.29
N GLN A 113 -17.71 -9.98 14.24
CA GLN A 113 -18.87 -10.82 14.54
C GLN A 113 -19.82 -10.79 13.34
N PRO A 114 -20.42 -11.91 12.96
CA PRO A 114 -21.40 -11.93 11.88
C PRO A 114 -22.65 -11.12 12.24
#